data_acf1d890313a79380302c2834c54ec21
#
_entry.id   acf1d890313a79380302c2834c54ec21
#
_cell.length_a   1.000
_cell.length_b   1.000
_cell.length_c   1.000
_cell.angle_alpha   90.00
_cell.angle_beta   90.00
_cell.angle_gamma   90.00
#
_symmetry.space_group_name_H-M   'P 1'
#
loop_
_entity.id
_entity.type
_entity.pdbx_description
1 polymer ?
#
loop_
_entity_poly.entity_id
_entity_poly.type
_entity_poly.pdbx_seq_one_letter_code
_entity_poly.pdbx_strand_id
1 'polypeptide(L)'
;MNQTAYAMARYGREAILSATPAQLLVMLCDRLMLDLGRAEQAQVQQDWPAASAQLLHAQDILMELSASLDVTVWDGAEDLLALYRYAHTALVNANIYRNVGLTREAASLMGPICDSWRQAAQSLPAGQALPAGQALPGSQAAANPFAARPAAPASPFAAWDHSPREAGGTLGVG
;
A
#
# COMPACT_ATOMS: atom_id res chain seq x y z
N MET A 1 -34.00 -15.35 7.62
CA MET A 1 -33.17 -14.35 6.90
C MET A 1 -33.31 -13.02 7.64
N ASN A 2 -32.22 -12.51 8.22
CA ASN A 2 -32.26 -11.39 9.16
C ASN A 2 -32.51 -10.05 8.43
N GLN A 3 -33.67 -9.44 8.65
CA GLN A 3 -34.02 -8.08 8.18
C GLN A 3 -32.98 -7.04 8.63
N THR A 4 -32.39 -7.22 9.79
CA THR A 4 -31.29 -6.38 10.31
C THR A 4 -30.01 -6.43 9.45
N ALA A 5 -29.62 -7.59 8.94
CA ALA A 5 -28.45 -7.73 8.07
C ALA A 5 -28.69 -7.06 6.71
N TYR A 6 -29.92 -7.16 6.17
CA TYR A 6 -30.29 -6.48 4.93
C TYR A 6 -30.35 -4.96 5.11
N ALA A 7 -30.90 -4.48 6.21
CA ALA A 7 -30.93 -3.05 6.53
C ALA A 7 -29.49 -2.49 6.69
N MET A 8 -28.60 -3.19 7.42
CA MET A 8 -27.20 -2.77 7.55
C MET A 8 -26.43 -2.76 6.22
N ALA A 9 -26.64 -3.75 5.36
CA ALA A 9 -26.04 -3.80 4.03
C ALA A 9 -26.52 -2.64 3.14
N ARG A 10 -27.80 -2.27 3.26
CA ARG A 10 -28.39 -1.13 2.53
C ARG A 10 -27.83 0.19 3.03
N TYR A 11 -27.78 0.42 4.35
CA TYR A 11 -27.17 1.61 4.94
C TYR A 11 -25.70 1.75 4.56
N GLY A 12 -24.94 0.66 4.54
CA GLY A 12 -23.54 0.66 4.10
C GLY A 12 -23.40 1.10 2.63
N ARG A 13 -24.26 0.63 1.73
CA ARG A 13 -24.27 1.05 0.32
C ARG A 13 -24.63 2.52 0.15
N GLU A 14 -25.67 2.99 0.84
CA GLU A 14 -26.11 4.39 0.78
C GLU A 14 -25.02 5.32 1.32
N ALA A 15 -24.32 4.93 2.40
CA ALA A 15 -23.18 5.68 2.94
C ALA A 15 -22.02 5.79 1.94
N ILE A 16 -21.70 4.70 1.22
CA ILE A 16 -20.64 4.69 0.19
C ILE A 16 -21.05 5.57 -1.00
N LEU A 17 -22.30 5.48 -1.45
CA LEU A 17 -22.79 6.26 -2.61
C LEU A 17 -22.91 7.76 -2.33
N SER A 18 -23.04 8.16 -1.08
CA SER A 18 -23.10 9.57 -0.64
C SER A 18 -21.79 10.11 -0.07
N ALA A 19 -20.76 9.25 0.07
CA ALA A 19 -19.48 9.63 0.64
C ALA A 19 -18.69 10.54 -0.30
N THR A 20 -18.05 11.54 0.26
CA THR A 20 -17.07 12.37 -0.46
C THR A 20 -15.81 11.55 -0.79
N PRO A 21 -15.00 11.93 -1.78
CA PRO A 21 -13.73 11.26 -2.06
C PRO A 21 -12.82 11.13 -0.83
N ALA A 22 -12.79 12.14 0.03
CA ALA A 22 -12.05 12.11 1.29
C ALA A 22 -12.58 11.05 2.26
N GLN A 23 -13.89 10.93 2.38
CA GLN A 23 -14.52 9.90 3.21
C GLN A 23 -14.29 8.49 2.66
N LEU A 24 -14.33 8.32 1.33
CA LEU A 24 -14.01 7.04 0.70
C LEU A 24 -12.56 6.62 0.96
N LEU A 25 -11.62 7.55 0.88
CA LEU A 25 -10.21 7.30 1.21
C LEU A 25 -10.05 6.83 2.66
N VAL A 26 -10.70 7.51 3.61
CA VAL A 26 -10.67 7.10 5.03
C VAL A 26 -11.29 5.72 5.22
N MET A 27 -12.41 5.43 4.55
CA MET A 27 -13.06 4.10 4.62
C MET A 27 -12.16 3.00 4.06
N LEU A 28 -11.42 3.24 2.97
CA LEU A 28 -10.43 2.31 2.44
C LEU A 28 -9.29 2.08 3.42
N CYS A 29 -8.77 3.16 4.03
CA CYS A 29 -7.74 3.08 5.05
C CYS A 29 -8.20 2.28 6.29
N ASP A 30 -9.39 2.56 6.81
CA ASP A 30 -9.95 1.84 7.95
C ASP A 30 -10.13 0.35 7.63
N ARG A 31 -10.58 0.04 6.42
CA ARG A 31 -10.72 -1.33 5.96
C ARG A 31 -9.38 -2.04 5.82
N LEU A 32 -8.38 -1.37 5.24
CA LEU A 32 -7.02 -1.89 5.13
C LEU A 32 -6.46 -2.27 6.51
N MET A 33 -6.54 -1.38 7.48
CA MET A 33 -6.03 -1.63 8.82
C MET A 33 -6.76 -2.77 9.52
N LEU A 34 -8.07 -2.88 9.32
CA LEU A 34 -8.88 -3.99 9.83
C LEU A 34 -8.46 -5.33 9.22
N ASP A 35 -8.24 -5.38 7.90
CA ASP A 35 -7.82 -6.60 7.20
C ASP A 35 -6.41 -7.03 7.62
N LEU A 36 -5.48 -6.08 7.79
CA LEU A 36 -4.13 -6.38 8.29
C LEU A 36 -4.17 -6.96 9.71
N GLY A 37 -4.98 -6.40 10.61
CA GLY A 37 -5.15 -6.93 11.96
C GLY A 37 -5.76 -8.34 11.98
N ARG A 38 -6.75 -8.60 11.12
CA ARG A 38 -7.37 -9.92 10.98
C ARG A 38 -6.42 -10.94 10.36
N ALA A 39 -5.66 -10.51 9.34
CA ALA A 39 -4.64 -11.35 8.71
C ALA A 39 -3.56 -11.76 9.72
N GLU A 40 -3.06 -10.81 10.50
CA GLU A 40 -2.08 -11.09 11.56
C GLU A 40 -2.62 -12.11 12.56
N GLN A 41 -3.85 -11.91 13.07
CA GLN A 41 -4.48 -12.81 14.01
C GLN A 41 -4.64 -14.22 13.44
N ALA A 42 -5.10 -14.34 12.18
CA ALA A 42 -5.26 -15.60 11.50
C ALA A 42 -3.90 -16.31 11.26
N GLN A 43 -2.85 -15.54 10.90
CA GLN A 43 -1.49 -16.07 10.73
C GLN A 43 -0.92 -16.61 12.05
N VAL A 44 -1.13 -15.91 13.16
CA VAL A 44 -0.71 -16.36 14.50
C VAL A 44 -1.43 -17.66 14.89
N GLN A 45 -2.70 -17.81 14.51
CA GLN A 45 -3.50 -19.01 14.73
C GLN A 45 -3.24 -20.11 13.69
N GLN A 46 -2.39 -19.86 12.69
CA GLN A 46 -2.09 -20.75 11.56
C GLN A 46 -3.33 -21.06 10.69
N ASP A 47 -4.36 -20.23 10.75
CA ASP A 47 -5.50 -20.29 9.83
C ASP A 47 -5.12 -19.59 8.51
N TRP A 48 -4.40 -20.33 7.67
CA TRP A 48 -3.87 -19.83 6.41
C TRP A 48 -4.95 -19.42 5.39
N PRO A 49 -6.08 -20.14 5.27
CA PRO A 49 -7.16 -19.71 4.41
C PRO A 49 -7.75 -18.37 4.83
N ALA A 50 -8.03 -18.17 6.12
CA ALA A 50 -8.54 -16.91 6.64
C ALA A 50 -7.51 -15.78 6.49
N ALA A 51 -6.24 -16.05 6.80
CA ALA A 51 -5.15 -15.10 6.60
C ALA A 51 -5.03 -14.67 5.13
N SER A 52 -5.03 -15.63 4.20
CA SER A 52 -4.93 -15.35 2.77
C SER A 52 -6.08 -14.49 2.27
N ALA A 53 -7.32 -14.76 2.69
CA ALA A 53 -8.48 -13.96 2.30
C ALA A 53 -8.33 -12.49 2.72
N GLN A 54 -7.85 -12.22 3.95
CA GLN A 54 -7.64 -10.86 4.42
C GLN A 54 -6.45 -10.18 3.73
N LEU A 55 -5.35 -10.91 3.51
CA LEU A 55 -4.17 -10.38 2.82
C LEU A 55 -4.46 -10.04 1.36
N LEU A 56 -5.22 -10.84 0.64
CA LEU A 56 -5.63 -10.55 -0.73
C LEU A 56 -6.50 -9.28 -0.79
N HIS A 57 -7.48 -9.16 0.09
CA HIS A 57 -8.32 -7.96 0.13
C HIS A 57 -7.52 -6.70 0.51
N ALA A 58 -6.54 -6.81 1.42
CA ALA A 58 -5.64 -5.71 1.74
C ALA A 58 -4.76 -5.30 0.55
N GLN A 59 -4.31 -6.27 -0.27
CA GLN A 59 -3.59 -6.00 -1.51
C GLN A 59 -4.46 -5.24 -2.52
N ASP A 60 -5.73 -5.64 -2.70
CA ASP A 60 -6.67 -4.96 -3.58
C ASP A 60 -6.87 -3.50 -3.15
N ILE A 61 -6.99 -3.23 -1.85
CA ILE A 61 -7.10 -1.85 -1.33
C ILE A 61 -5.84 -1.05 -1.62
N LEU A 62 -4.64 -1.60 -1.44
CA LEU A 62 -3.39 -0.91 -1.75
C LEU A 62 -3.24 -0.62 -3.25
N MET A 63 -3.74 -1.50 -4.10
CA MET A 63 -3.79 -1.26 -5.55
C MET A 63 -4.72 -0.10 -5.88
N GLU A 64 -5.91 -0.03 -5.28
CA GLU A 64 -6.86 1.07 -5.46
C GLU A 64 -6.29 2.39 -4.97
N LEU A 65 -5.67 2.43 -3.78
CA LEU A 65 -4.98 3.61 -3.26
C LEU A 65 -3.86 4.07 -4.19
N SER A 66 -3.11 3.14 -4.78
CA SER A 66 -2.04 3.44 -5.73
C SER A 66 -2.57 3.99 -7.04
N ALA A 67 -3.69 3.45 -7.54
CA ALA A 67 -4.31 3.87 -8.80
C ALA A 67 -4.99 5.23 -8.69
N SER A 68 -5.54 5.56 -7.51
CA SER A 68 -6.22 6.84 -7.25
C SER A 68 -5.26 8.00 -6.94
N LEU A 69 -3.97 7.71 -6.72
CA LEU A 69 -2.97 8.72 -6.38
C LEU A 69 -2.46 9.45 -7.62
N ASP A 70 -2.69 10.77 -7.69
CA ASP A 70 -2.10 11.61 -8.72
C ASP A 70 -0.70 12.08 -8.29
N VAL A 71 0.32 11.51 -8.92
CA VAL A 71 1.72 11.80 -8.61
C VAL A 71 2.21 13.16 -9.12
N THR A 72 1.40 13.87 -9.92
CA THR A 72 1.80 15.16 -10.50
C THR A 72 1.46 16.35 -9.60
N VAL A 73 0.71 16.15 -8.53
CA VAL A 73 0.05 17.22 -7.79
C VAL A 73 0.86 17.71 -6.59
N TRP A 74 1.78 16.92 -6.03
CA TRP A 74 2.66 17.34 -4.93
C TRP A 74 3.94 16.47 -4.84
N ASP A 75 5.01 17.08 -4.33
CA ASP A 75 6.36 16.50 -4.35
C ASP A 75 6.52 15.16 -3.59
N GLY A 76 5.67 14.88 -2.60
CA GLY A 76 5.70 13.63 -1.84
C GLY A 76 4.85 12.49 -2.41
N ALA A 77 4.14 12.71 -3.51
CA ALA A 77 3.21 11.71 -4.06
C ALA A 77 3.95 10.49 -4.62
N GLU A 78 5.13 10.67 -5.22
CA GLU A 78 5.96 9.57 -5.70
C GLU A 78 6.48 8.70 -4.55
N ASP A 79 6.91 9.31 -3.44
CA ASP A 79 7.36 8.59 -2.25
C ASP A 79 6.20 7.80 -1.61
N LEU A 80 5.01 8.40 -1.57
CA LEU A 80 3.80 7.72 -1.09
C LEU A 80 3.43 6.53 -1.98
N LEU A 81 3.50 6.70 -3.30
CA LEU A 81 3.28 5.61 -4.25
C LEU A 81 4.29 4.48 -4.07
N ALA A 82 5.57 4.83 -3.88
CA ALA A 82 6.62 3.85 -3.59
C ALA A 82 6.33 3.07 -2.29
N LEU A 83 5.83 3.75 -1.27
CA LEU A 83 5.43 3.12 -0.01
C LEU A 83 4.23 2.18 -0.15
N TYR A 84 3.20 2.56 -0.92
CA TYR A 84 2.07 1.68 -1.22
C TYR A 84 2.52 0.42 -1.97
N ARG A 85 3.40 0.55 -2.96
CA ARG A 85 3.96 -0.58 -3.71
C ARG A 85 4.81 -1.48 -2.82
N TYR A 86 5.60 -0.89 -1.93
CA TYR A 86 6.38 -1.66 -0.95
C TYR A 86 5.48 -2.46 -0.03
N ALA A 87 4.47 -1.82 0.58
CA ALA A 87 3.50 -2.49 1.45
C ALA A 87 2.77 -3.61 0.71
N HIS A 88 2.32 -3.37 -0.53
CA HIS A 88 1.70 -4.40 -1.36
C HIS A 88 2.63 -5.61 -1.55
N THR A 89 3.90 -5.40 -1.91
CA THR A 89 4.89 -6.47 -2.08
C THR A 89 5.13 -7.23 -0.78
N ALA A 90 5.19 -6.52 0.35
CA ALA A 90 5.32 -7.14 1.67
C ALA A 90 4.13 -8.07 1.97
N LEU A 91 2.88 -7.66 1.63
CA LEU A 91 1.69 -8.48 1.83
C LEU A 91 1.63 -9.70 0.90
N VAL A 92 2.08 -9.56 -0.36
CA VAL A 92 2.23 -10.70 -1.27
C VAL A 92 3.20 -11.73 -0.67
N ASN A 93 4.35 -11.28 -0.19
CA ASN A 93 5.35 -12.15 0.44
C ASN A 93 4.86 -12.72 1.78
N ALA A 94 4.11 -11.94 2.57
CA ALA A 94 3.48 -12.40 3.80
C ALA A 94 2.52 -13.58 3.55
N ASN A 95 1.79 -13.53 2.44
CA ASN A 95 0.87 -14.58 2.04
C ASN A 95 1.60 -15.83 1.53
N ILE A 96 2.56 -15.66 0.62
CA ILE A 96 3.32 -16.77 0.01
C ILE A 96 4.16 -17.50 1.05
N TYR A 97 4.88 -16.78 1.89
CA TYR A 97 5.83 -17.33 2.86
C TYR A 97 5.23 -17.53 4.26
N ARG A 98 3.93 -17.26 4.44
CA ARG A 98 3.24 -17.35 5.73
C ARG A 98 3.96 -16.57 6.84
N ASN A 99 4.45 -15.40 6.50
CA ASN A 99 5.30 -14.58 7.37
C ASN A 99 4.52 -13.44 8.02
N VAL A 100 4.14 -13.62 9.29
CA VAL A 100 3.42 -12.61 10.08
C VAL A 100 4.24 -11.33 10.28
N GLY A 101 5.57 -11.40 10.26
CA GLY A 101 6.45 -10.25 10.39
C GLY A 101 6.23 -9.22 9.28
N LEU A 102 6.05 -9.68 8.04
CA LEU A 102 5.78 -8.81 6.89
C LEU A 102 4.38 -8.16 6.95
N THR A 103 3.39 -8.87 7.52
CA THR A 103 2.07 -8.28 7.77
C THR A 103 2.15 -7.15 8.80
N ARG A 104 2.89 -7.36 9.90
CA ARG A 104 3.13 -6.35 10.94
C ARG A 104 3.90 -5.15 10.39
N GLU A 105 4.91 -5.40 9.57
CA GLU A 105 5.67 -4.35 8.91
C GLU A 105 4.77 -3.47 8.04
N ALA A 106 3.96 -4.07 7.16
CA ALA A 106 3.00 -3.35 6.35
C ALA A 106 2.01 -2.55 7.21
N ALA A 107 1.49 -3.12 8.30
CA ALA A 107 0.59 -2.42 9.22
C ALA A 107 1.28 -1.22 9.90
N SER A 108 2.54 -1.37 10.31
CA SER A 108 3.32 -0.29 10.95
C SER A 108 3.62 0.87 10.00
N LEU A 109 3.78 0.59 8.71
CA LEU A 109 3.98 1.60 7.67
C LEU A 109 2.68 2.31 7.31
N MET A 110 1.59 1.56 7.16
CA MET A 110 0.31 2.10 6.72
C MET A 110 -0.44 2.85 7.82
N GLY A 111 -0.27 2.46 9.09
CA GLY A 111 -0.97 3.07 10.22
C GLY A 111 -0.84 4.60 10.26
N PRO A 112 0.36 5.18 10.34
CA PRO A 112 0.57 6.62 10.37
C PRO A 112 0.00 7.36 9.15
N ILE A 113 0.03 6.72 7.98
CA ILE A 113 -0.53 7.29 6.73
C ILE A 113 -2.05 7.34 6.84
N CYS A 114 -2.67 6.25 7.25
CA CYS A 114 -4.12 6.18 7.44
C CYS A 114 -4.60 7.19 8.50
N ASP A 115 -3.85 7.37 9.58
CA ASP A 115 -4.13 8.38 10.60
C ASP A 115 -4.04 9.80 10.04
N SER A 116 -3.04 10.09 9.22
CA SER A 116 -2.87 11.38 8.55
C SER A 116 -4.03 11.68 7.60
N TRP A 117 -4.48 10.71 6.82
CA TRP A 117 -5.66 10.85 5.96
C TRP A 117 -6.94 11.10 6.76
N ARG A 118 -7.11 10.41 7.88
CA ARG A 118 -8.26 10.58 8.77
C ARG A 118 -8.28 12.00 9.37
N GLN A 119 -7.14 12.51 9.81
CA GLN A 119 -7.01 13.87 10.32
C GLN A 119 -7.28 14.92 9.22
N ALA A 120 -6.74 14.72 8.03
CA ALA A 120 -6.98 15.60 6.89
C ALA A 120 -8.47 15.66 6.51
N ALA A 121 -9.14 14.51 6.46
CA ALA A 121 -10.56 14.44 6.15
C ALA A 121 -11.45 15.14 7.19
N GLN A 122 -11.06 15.11 8.48
CA GLN A 122 -11.78 15.80 9.55
C GLN A 122 -11.60 17.33 9.50
N SER A 123 -10.49 17.80 8.93
CA SER A 123 -10.20 19.23 8.83
C SER A 123 -10.86 19.91 7.63
N LEU A 124 -11.44 19.14 6.69
CA LEU A 124 -12.13 19.67 5.53
C LEU A 124 -13.56 20.09 5.86
N PRO A 125 -14.01 21.26 5.39
CA PRO A 125 -15.43 21.63 5.45
C PRO A 125 -16.29 20.59 4.72
N ALA A 126 -17.49 20.34 5.26
CA ALA A 126 -18.43 19.39 4.65
C ALA A 126 -18.68 19.79 3.18
N GLY A 127 -18.33 18.90 2.24
CA GLY A 127 -18.52 19.10 0.81
C GLY A 127 -17.26 19.46 -0.01
N GLN A 128 -16.10 19.66 0.62
CA GLN A 128 -14.85 19.80 -0.12
C GLN A 128 -14.16 18.44 -0.28
N ALA A 129 -13.77 18.13 -1.53
CA ALA A 129 -12.87 17.02 -1.81
C ALA A 129 -11.50 17.35 -1.19
N LEU A 130 -10.79 16.32 -0.69
CA LEU A 130 -9.34 16.42 -0.51
C LEU A 130 -8.78 16.83 -1.88
N PRO A 131 -8.05 17.94 -2.00
CA PRO A 131 -7.35 18.21 -3.23
C PRO A 131 -6.42 17.02 -3.45
N ALA A 132 -6.66 16.30 -4.54
CA ALA A 132 -5.78 15.23 -4.99
C ALA A 132 -4.41 15.84 -5.22
N GLY A 133 -3.61 15.98 -4.15
CA GLY A 133 -2.30 16.57 -4.25
C GLY A 133 -1.89 17.64 -3.27
N GLN A 134 -2.63 17.90 -2.20
CA GLN A 134 -2.08 18.75 -1.15
C GLN A 134 -1.29 17.94 -0.13
N ALA A 135 -0.09 18.44 0.20
CA ALA A 135 0.78 17.91 1.24
C ALA A 135 -0.01 17.65 2.53
N LEU A 136 0.23 16.52 3.15
CA LEU A 136 -0.30 16.19 4.47
C LEU A 136 -0.07 17.36 5.43
N PRO A 137 -1.07 17.84 6.20
CA PRO A 137 -0.85 18.83 7.24
C PRO A 137 0.10 18.22 8.27
N GLY A 138 1.33 18.70 8.31
CA GLY A 138 2.42 18.20 9.15
C GLY A 138 3.74 17.96 8.40
N SER A 139 3.79 18.09 7.09
CA SER A 139 5.01 17.96 6.29
C SER A 139 5.96 19.16 6.41
N GLN A 140 5.63 20.17 7.23
CA GLN A 140 6.59 21.18 7.62
C GLN A 140 7.44 20.64 8.76
N ALA A 141 8.68 20.25 8.44
CA ALA A 141 9.80 20.02 9.35
C ALA A 141 9.79 18.75 10.23
N ALA A 142 9.14 17.67 9.86
CA ALA A 142 9.63 16.37 10.30
C ALA A 142 10.70 15.92 9.29
N ALA A 143 11.99 15.97 9.69
CA ALA A 143 13.08 15.46 8.90
C ALA A 143 12.68 14.05 8.38
N ASN A 144 12.68 13.92 7.06
CA ASN A 144 12.41 12.66 6.37
C ASN A 144 13.28 11.55 7.02
N PRO A 145 12.72 10.58 7.76
CA PRO A 145 13.52 9.55 8.40
C PRO A 145 14.25 8.67 7.38
N PHE A 146 13.92 8.80 6.10
CA PHE A 146 14.57 8.12 4.98
C PHE A 146 15.67 8.95 4.31
N ALA A 147 15.79 10.26 4.58
CA ALA A 147 16.82 11.11 3.99
C ALA A 147 18.24 10.86 4.56
N ALA A 148 18.37 10.12 5.65
CA ALA A 148 19.64 9.81 6.30
C ALA A 148 20.06 8.34 6.16
N ARG A 149 19.59 7.65 5.12
CA ARG A 149 20.11 6.30 4.85
C ARG A 149 21.42 6.43 4.06
N PRO A 150 22.57 5.95 4.58
CA PRO A 150 23.78 5.85 3.77
C PRO A 150 23.47 4.97 2.56
N ALA A 151 24.05 5.33 1.40
CA ALA A 151 23.89 4.61 0.15
C ALA A 151 23.98 3.10 0.39
N ALA A 152 22.96 2.36 -0.05
CA ALA A 152 22.93 0.92 0.05
C ALA A 152 24.20 0.35 -0.60
N PRO A 153 24.86 -0.66 0.00
CA PRO A 153 25.96 -1.34 -0.65
C PRO A 153 25.47 -1.88 -2.00
N ALA A 154 26.29 -1.69 -3.03
CA ALA A 154 25.99 -2.11 -4.39
C ALA A 154 25.41 -3.52 -4.43
N SER A 155 24.29 -3.66 -5.12
CA SER A 155 23.57 -4.91 -5.29
C SER A 155 24.54 -6.01 -5.74
N PRO A 156 24.56 -7.21 -5.13
CA PRO A 156 25.41 -8.32 -5.57
C PRO A 156 25.02 -8.86 -6.95
N PHE A 157 23.96 -8.32 -7.57
CA PHE A 157 23.50 -8.68 -8.91
C PHE A 157 24.10 -7.85 -10.05
N ALA A 158 24.95 -6.86 -9.77
CA ALA A 158 25.62 -6.04 -10.80
C ALA A 158 26.70 -6.79 -11.61
N ALA A 159 26.98 -8.06 -11.30
CA ALA A 159 28.03 -8.87 -11.94
C ALA A 159 27.53 -9.79 -13.08
N TRP A 160 26.28 -9.65 -13.53
CA TRP A 160 25.75 -10.47 -14.64
C TRP A 160 25.60 -9.63 -15.91
N ASP A 161 26.63 -8.87 -16.24
CA ASP A 161 26.76 -8.26 -17.56
C ASP A 161 27.26 -9.34 -18.53
N HIS A 162 26.33 -9.90 -19.29
CA HIS A 162 26.63 -10.82 -20.38
C HIS A 162 26.98 -9.99 -21.61
N SER A 163 28.23 -9.54 -21.69
CA SER A 163 28.81 -9.11 -22.98
C SER A 163 28.85 -10.32 -23.93
N PRO A 164 28.27 -10.23 -25.12
CA PRO A 164 28.40 -11.30 -26.11
C PRO A 164 29.86 -11.38 -26.55
N ARG A 165 30.50 -12.53 -26.28
CA ARG A 165 31.79 -12.88 -26.88
C ARG A 165 31.58 -13.04 -28.37
N GLU A 166 32.12 -12.12 -29.13
CA GLU A 166 32.34 -12.30 -30.58
C GLU A 166 33.26 -13.50 -30.79
N ALA A 167 32.69 -14.59 -31.23
CA ALA A 167 33.46 -15.72 -31.76
C ALA A 167 33.74 -15.45 -33.25
N GLY A 168 34.79 -14.69 -33.54
CA GLY A 168 35.41 -14.61 -34.88
C GLY A 168 36.19 -15.87 -35.15
N GLY A 169 35.57 -16.91 -35.69
CA GLY A 169 36.23 -18.10 -36.24
C GLY A 169 36.32 -17.99 -37.74
N THR A 170 37.44 -17.53 -38.29
CA THR A 170 37.79 -17.67 -39.70
C THR A 170 38.14 -19.10 -39.98
N LEU A 171 37.31 -19.80 -40.77
CA LEU A 171 37.64 -21.06 -41.39
C LEU A 171 38.46 -20.77 -42.68
N GLY A 172 39.77 -20.96 -42.63
CA GLY A 172 40.63 -21.04 -43.79
C GLY A 172 40.46 -22.40 -44.49
N VAL A 173 40.06 -22.34 -45.76
CA VAL A 173 40.10 -23.47 -46.69
C VAL A 173 41.51 -23.51 -47.28
N GLY A 174 42.12 -24.69 -47.20
CA GLY A 174 43.31 -25.09 -47.92
C GLY A 174 43.26 -26.61 -48.14
#